data_6cc48433ee98fc6c49775740324ae7c1
#
_entry.id   6cc48433ee98fc6c49775740324ae7c1
#
_cell.length_a   1.000
_cell.length_b   1.000
_cell.length_c   1.000
_cell.angle_alpha   90.00
_cell.angle_beta   90.00
_cell.angle_gamma   90.00
#
_symmetry.space_group_name_H-M   'P 1'
#
loop_
_entity.id
_entity.type
_entity.pdbx_description
1 polymer ?
#
loop_
_entity_poly.entity_id
_entity_poly.type
_entity_poly.pdbx_seq_one_letter_code
_entity_poly.pdbx_strand_id
1 'polypeptide(L)'
;MKSYLSFVVMLLLVLLGSCSGGSEDLSRYGLKGKVKEFKEFQCDPTYDNDHWVASENCEQGFRWMEFGADGHYLRSMTMSLQDDTLNMVVPKRENGDLVEEVYYGREYLTPKHSRLVPISRTIMDRVSDKQVNFEVWEYEQMRYEGATYYDSKGRVDRQVQVVNGREVMVHNVYEKGLLIEIYQEEKDGTRSAAQQYEYGGFDQKGNWTLRLVYSGNEKIKPELAITREIIYY
;
A
#
# COMPACT_ATOMS: atom_id res chain seq x y z
N MET A 1 -1.52 -23.96 -7.99
CA MET A 1 -0.60 -22.93 -8.53
C MET A 1 -1.30 -21.71 -9.14
N LYS A 2 -2.60 -21.47 -8.96
CA LYS A 2 -3.33 -20.31 -9.50
C LYS A 2 -3.56 -19.18 -8.50
N SER A 3 -3.29 -19.40 -7.22
CA SER A 3 -3.63 -18.46 -6.13
C SER A 3 -2.55 -17.40 -5.85
N TYR A 4 -1.29 -17.68 -6.12
CA TYR A 4 -0.20 -16.76 -5.75
C TYR A 4 -0.07 -15.53 -6.66
N LEU A 5 -0.51 -15.62 -7.92
CA LEU A 5 -0.39 -14.49 -8.85
C LEU A 5 -1.36 -13.35 -8.52
N SER A 6 -2.55 -13.68 -7.99
CA SER A 6 -3.54 -12.67 -7.55
C SER A 6 -3.07 -11.89 -6.33
N PHE A 7 -2.36 -12.53 -5.40
CA PHE A 7 -1.90 -11.90 -4.15
C PHE A 7 -0.74 -10.90 -4.39
N VAL A 8 0.18 -11.21 -5.29
CA VAL A 8 1.31 -10.33 -5.63
C VAL A 8 0.85 -9.07 -6.36
N VAL A 9 -0.14 -9.17 -7.24
CA VAL A 9 -0.74 -8.01 -7.93
C VAL A 9 -1.48 -7.11 -6.94
N MET A 10 -2.13 -7.67 -5.92
CA MET A 10 -2.90 -6.91 -4.92
C MET A 10 -2.01 -6.17 -3.92
N LEU A 11 -0.82 -6.69 -3.60
CA LEU A 11 0.12 -6.03 -2.67
C LEU A 11 0.80 -4.80 -3.29
N LEU A 12 1.02 -4.78 -4.62
CA LEU A 12 1.57 -3.63 -5.36
C LEU A 12 0.57 -2.46 -5.50
N LEU A 13 -0.73 -2.74 -5.37
CA LEU A 13 -1.82 -1.77 -5.60
C LEU A 13 -1.94 -0.66 -4.55
N VAL A 14 -1.33 -0.81 -3.37
CA VAL A 14 -1.43 0.19 -2.29
C VAL A 14 -0.47 1.37 -2.49
N LEU A 15 0.44 1.31 -3.47
CA LEU A 15 1.54 2.26 -3.58
C LEU A 15 1.29 3.45 -4.53
N LEU A 16 0.23 3.42 -5.33
CA LEU A 16 0.03 4.44 -6.35
C LEU A 16 -1.02 5.46 -5.91
N GLY A 17 -0.63 6.66 -5.78
CA GLY A 17 -1.56 7.75 -5.78
C GLY A 17 -1.21 8.96 -4.98
N SER A 18 -1.58 10.01 -5.46
CA SER A 18 -1.87 11.34 -5.01
C SER A 18 -0.77 12.37 -5.14
N CYS A 19 -1.15 13.38 -5.80
CA CYS A 19 -0.39 14.60 -6.01
C CYS A 19 -1.20 15.80 -5.53
N SER A 20 -0.69 16.55 -4.63
CA SER A 20 -0.64 17.98 -4.39
C SER A 20 -0.21 18.25 -2.95
N GLY A 21 0.69 19.18 -2.73
CA GLY A 21 1.11 19.78 -1.46
C GLY A 21 1.38 18.82 -0.28
N GLY A 22 2.47 18.99 0.43
CA GLY A 22 3.04 18.10 1.46
C GLY A 22 2.16 17.41 2.50
N SER A 23 0.86 17.67 2.54
CA SER A 23 -0.11 16.96 3.37
C SER A 23 -0.79 15.76 2.69
N GLU A 24 -0.65 15.60 1.37
CA GLU A 24 -1.40 14.59 0.61
C GLU A 24 -0.83 13.19 0.74
N ASP A 25 0.49 13.04 0.82
CA ASP A 25 1.06 11.72 1.05
C ASP A 25 0.60 11.15 2.39
N LEU A 26 0.53 11.96 3.45
CA LEU A 26 -0.01 11.52 4.74
C LEU A 26 -1.48 11.10 4.62
N SER A 27 -2.30 11.88 3.92
CA SER A 27 -3.73 11.56 3.75
C SER A 27 -3.95 10.30 2.93
N ARG A 28 -3.08 10.01 1.97
CA ARG A 28 -3.06 8.78 1.19
C ARG A 28 -2.90 7.52 2.06
N TYR A 29 -2.11 7.62 3.12
CA TYR A 29 -1.94 6.53 4.09
C TYR A 29 -2.92 6.61 5.26
N GLY A 30 -3.91 7.52 5.20
CA GLY A 30 -4.89 7.73 6.25
C GLY A 30 -4.27 8.27 7.54
N LEU A 31 -3.18 9.05 7.41
CA LEU A 31 -2.42 9.59 8.53
C LEU A 31 -2.81 11.03 8.82
N LYS A 32 -2.85 11.37 10.10
CA LYS A 32 -3.16 12.70 10.63
C LYS A 32 -1.99 13.20 11.49
N GLY A 33 -1.79 14.50 11.49
CA GLY A 33 -0.69 15.14 12.23
C GLY A 33 0.62 15.11 11.46
N LYS A 34 1.70 15.55 12.10
CA LYS A 34 3.05 15.58 11.51
C LYS A 34 3.75 14.25 11.77
N VAL A 35 3.38 13.23 11.00
CA VAL A 35 4.01 11.91 11.12
C VAL A 35 5.42 11.97 10.54
N LYS A 36 6.40 11.45 11.31
CA LYS A 36 7.78 11.26 10.89
C LYS A 36 7.97 9.89 10.24
N GLU A 37 7.44 8.86 10.88
CA GLU A 37 7.53 7.50 10.37
C GLU A 37 6.41 6.63 10.96
N PHE A 38 6.14 5.51 10.30
CA PHE A 38 5.37 4.43 10.90
C PHE A 38 5.95 3.06 10.53
N LYS A 39 5.67 2.08 11.39
CA LYS A 39 5.93 0.66 11.16
C LYS A 39 4.61 -0.10 11.14
N GLU A 40 4.43 -0.98 10.18
CA GLU A 40 3.30 -1.90 10.09
C GLU A 40 3.78 -3.34 10.23
N PHE A 41 3.19 -4.06 11.17
CA PHE A 41 3.44 -5.48 11.41
C PHE A 41 2.21 -6.27 11.00
N GLN A 42 2.43 -7.38 10.31
CA GLN A 42 1.39 -8.35 9.96
C GLN A 42 1.44 -9.49 10.98
N CYS A 43 0.32 -9.70 11.65
CA CYS A 43 0.21 -10.65 12.75
C CYS A 43 -0.98 -11.59 12.52
N ASP A 44 -0.91 -12.78 13.11
CA ASP A 44 -2.07 -13.66 13.15
C ASP A 44 -3.20 -13.02 13.97
N PRO A 45 -4.45 -13.08 13.52
CA PRO A 45 -5.58 -12.64 14.31
C PRO A 45 -5.92 -13.66 15.40
N THR A 46 -6.17 -13.17 16.60
CA THR A 46 -6.60 -13.98 17.76
C THR A 46 -7.91 -13.44 18.30
N TYR A 47 -8.84 -14.35 18.65
CA TYR A 47 -10.11 -13.97 19.27
C TYR A 47 -9.96 -13.94 20.79
N ASP A 48 -10.12 -12.76 21.37
CA ASP A 48 -9.98 -12.53 22.81
C ASP A 48 -11.06 -11.57 23.32
N ASN A 49 -11.70 -11.89 24.46
CA ASN A 49 -12.73 -11.05 25.08
C ASN A 49 -13.81 -10.55 24.12
N ASP A 50 -14.37 -11.48 23.32
CA ASP A 50 -15.44 -11.24 22.34
C ASP A 50 -15.08 -10.32 21.16
N HIS A 51 -13.77 -10.11 20.87
CA HIS A 51 -13.32 -9.36 19.71
C HIS A 51 -12.02 -9.93 19.13
N TRP A 52 -11.74 -9.60 17.86
CA TRP A 52 -10.50 -9.96 17.20
C TRP A 52 -9.39 -8.96 17.53
N VAL A 53 -8.20 -9.46 17.85
CA VAL A 53 -6.99 -8.69 18.14
C VAL A 53 -5.81 -9.26 17.36
N ALA A 54 -4.71 -8.51 17.28
CA ALA A 54 -3.44 -9.04 16.81
C ALA A 54 -2.83 -9.94 17.90
N SER A 55 -2.37 -11.13 17.53
CA SER A 55 -1.58 -11.97 18.42
C SER A 55 -0.16 -11.42 18.55
N GLU A 56 0.64 -12.01 19.45
CA GLU A 56 2.08 -11.75 19.53
C GLU A 56 2.86 -12.42 18.37
N ASN A 57 2.20 -13.33 17.62
CA ASN A 57 2.80 -14.03 16.49
C ASN A 57 2.67 -13.17 15.24
N CYS A 58 3.68 -12.37 14.95
CA CYS A 58 3.76 -11.53 13.76
C CYS A 58 4.76 -12.10 12.76
N GLU A 59 4.61 -11.77 11.48
CA GLU A 59 5.57 -12.10 10.44
C GLU A 59 6.99 -11.67 10.81
N GLN A 60 7.98 -12.35 10.25
CA GLN A 60 9.41 -12.06 10.51
C GLN A 60 9.89 -10.82 9.75
N GLY A 61 9.08 -9.75 9.77
CA GLY A 61 9.39 -8.49 9.15
C GLY A 61 8.27 -7.47 9.32
N PHE A 62 8.57 -6.25 8.97
CA PHE A 62 7.64 -5.13 9.03
C PHE A 62 7.84 -4.18 7.87
N ARG A 63 6.77 -3.47 7.51
CA ARG A 63 6.86 -2.33 6.60
C ARG A 63 7.19 -1.08 7.39
N TRP A 64 8.20 -0.35 6.96
CA TRP A 64 8.58 0.95 7.50
C TRP A 64 8.41 2.03 6.43
N MET A 65 7.72 3.12 6.79
CA MET A 65 7.61 4.30 5.95
C MET A 65 8.14 5.53 6.67
N GLU A 66 8.89 6.35 5.96
CA GLU A 66 9.47 7.58 6.44
C GLU A 66 8.94 8.78 5.67
N PHE A 67 8.66 9.89 6.36
CA PHE A 67 8.13 11.12 5.81
C PHE A 67 9.03 12.31 6.15
N GLY A 68 9.10 13.28 5.26
CA GLY A 68 9.69 14.59 5.54
C GLY A 68 8.79 15.43 6.45
N ALA A 69 9.37 16.50 7.02
CA ALA A 69 8.62 17.45 7.85
C ALA A 69 7.50 18.19 7.08
N ASP A 70 7.57 18.20 5.76
CA ASP A 70 6.56 18.70 4.83
C ASP A 70 5.42 17.70 4.56
N GLY A 71 5.54 16.46 5.07
CA GLY A 71 4.57 15.39 4.93
C GLY A 71 4.72 14.56 3.65
N HIS A 72 5.72 14.84 2.80
CA HIS A 72 6.04 13.96 1.68
C HIS A 72 6.71 12.68 2.15
N TYR A 73 6.27 11.53 1.62
CA TYR A 73 6.99 10.31 1.92
C TYR A 73 8.35 10.28 1.22
N LEU A 74 9.37 9.85 1.95
CA LEU A 74 10.76 9.83 1.52
C LEU A 74 11.17 8.43 1.04
N ARG A 75 10.67 7.40 1.66
CA ARG A 75 10.90 6.00 1.29
C ARG A 75 9.95 5.06 2.03
N SER A 76 9.72 3.91 1.43
CA SER A 76 9.06 2.77 2.07
C SER A 76 10.00 1.57 2.01
N MET A 77 10.13 0.83 3.09
CA MET A 77 11.01 -0.34 3.18
C MET A 77 10.27 -1.52 3.78
N THR A 78 10.60 -2.73 3.32
CA THR A 78 10.31 -3.94 4.06
C THR A 78 11.56 -4.34 4.82
N MET A 79 11.45 -4.48 6.12
CA MET A 79 12.54 -4.78 7.04
C MET A 79 12.37 -6.19 7.60
N SER A 80 13.47 -6.90 7.87
CA SER A 80 13.45 -8.08 8.74
C SER A 80 13.37 -7.66 10.21
N LEU A 81 13.09 -8.58 11.12
CA LEU A 81 13.15 -8.32 12.58
C LEU A 81 14.57 -8.03 13.08
N GLN A 82 15.60 -8.30 12.28
CA GLN A 82 16.99 -7.95 12.55
C GLN A 82 17.39 -6.59 11.96
N ASP A 83 16.41 -5.79 11.54
CA ASP A 83 16.59 -4.48 10.92
C ASP A 83 17.32 -4.51 9.55
N ASP A 84 17.38 -5.66 8.89
CA ASP A 84 17.89 -5.75 7.52
C ASP A 84 16.84 -5.28 6.52
N THR A 85 17.20 -4.35 5.64
CA THR A 85 16.33 -3.94 4.54
C THR A 85 16.22 -5.04 3.50
N LEU A 86 15.03 -5.60 3.30
CA LEU A 86 14.72 -6.64 2.31
C LEU A 86 14.42 -6.03 0.94
N ASN A 87 13.64 -4.98 0.93
CA ASN A 87 13.35 -4.19 -0.27
C ASN A 87 13.07 -2.73 0.12
N MET A 88 13.09 -1.84 -0.87
CA MET A 88 12.88 -0.41 -0.67
C MET A 88 12.21 0.21 -1.90
N VAL A 89 11.28 1.13 -1.66
CA VAL A 89 10.73 2.03 -2.68
C VAL A 89 11.20 3.44 -2.39
N VAL A 90 11.74 4.10 -3.42
CA VAL A 90 12.21 5.48 -3.35
C VAL A 90 11.42 6.32 -4.35
N PRO A 91 10.69 7.35 -3.90
CA PRO A 91 9.98 8.28 -4.77
C PRO A 91 10.94 9.30 -5.38
N LYS A 92 10.65 9.70 -6.61
CA LYS A 92 11.24 10.86 -7.26
C LYS A 92 10.15 11.89 -7.53
N ARG A 93 10.46 13.15 -7.21
CA ARG A 93 9.55 14.28 -7.41
C ARG A 93 10.13 15.31 -8.32
N GLU A 94 9.29 15.95 -9.11
CA GLU A 94 9.60 17.12 -9.90
C GLU A 94 8.56 18.20 -9.64
N ASN A 95 8.99 19.38 -9.22
CA ASN A 95 8.13 20.51 -8.83
C ASN A 95 7.10 20.17 -7.72
N GLY A 96 7.40 19.18 -6.86
CA GLY A 96 6.52 18.68 -5.82
C GLY A 96 5.66 17.48 -6.24
N ASP A 97 5.46 17.25 -7.52
CA ASP A 97 4.71 16.11 -8.04
C ASP A 97 5.54 14.82 -8.01
N LEU A 98 4.91 13.73 -7.61
CA LEU A 98 5.49 12.40 -7.68
C LEU A 98 5.48 11.93 -9.16
N VAL A 99 6.67 11.78 -9.75
CA VAL A 99 6.83 11.42 -11.17
C VAL A 99 7.36 10.01 -11.38
N GLU A 100 8.03 9.45 -10.38
CA GLU A 100 8.59 8.11 -10.48
C GLU A 100 8.71 7.48 -9.07
N GLU A 101 8.50 6.18 -8.98
CA GLU A 101 8.87 5.35 -7.84
C GLU A 101 9.79 4.24 -8.32
N VAL A 102 10.96 4.10 -7.67
CA VAL A 102 11.92 3.04 -7.98
C VAL A 102 11.86 1.99 -6.88
N TYR A 103 11.56 0.76 -7.26
CA TYR A 103 11.59 -0.39 -6.37
C TYR A 103 12.96 -1.06 -6.44
N TYR A 104 13.59 -1.17 -5.28
CA TYR A 104 14.84 -1.90 -5.08
C TYR A 104 14.56 -3.22 -4.39
N GLY A 105 15.07 -4.30 -4.94
CA GLY A 105 15.06 -5.61 -4.31
C GLY A 105 16.46 -6.07 -3.98
N ARG A 106 16.56 -7.12 -3.14
CA ARG A 106 17.83 -7.67 -2.69
C ARG A 106 18.38 -8.66 -3.73
N GLU A 107 19.58 -8.36 -4.25
CA GLU A 107 20.38 -9.27 -5.06
C GLU A 107 21.42 -9.94 -4.17
N TYR A 108 21.44 -11.27 -4.14
CA TYR A 108 22.43 -12.05 -3.38
C TYR A 108 23.63 -12.38 -4.27
N LEU A 109 24.77 -11.77 -3.97
CA LEU A 109 26.04 -12.04 -4.65
C LEU A 109 26.67 -13.33 -4.12
N THR A 110 26.50 -13.57 -2.83
CA THR A 110 26.87 -14.83 -2.12
C THR A 110 25.88 -15.02 -0.97
N PRO A 111 25.84 -16.19 -0.31
CA PRO A 111 24.95 -16.39 0.86
C PRO A 111 25.16 -15.39 1.99
N LYS A 112 26.30 -14.68 2.04
CA LYS A 112 26.63 -13.70 3.09
C LYS A 112 26.68 -12.26 2.61
N HIS A 113 26.58 -12.02 1.30
CA HIS A 113 26.69 -10.67 0.74
C HIS A 113 25.53 -10.42 -0.21
N SER A 114 24.79 -9.39 0.06
CA SER A 114 23.69 -8.90 -0.77
C SER A 114 23.77 -7.39 -0.92
N ARG A 115 23.13 -6.89 -1.95
CA ARG A 115 22.94 -5.45 -2.17
C ARG A 115 21.52 -5.18 -2.64
N LEU A 116 21.05 -3.96 -2.45
CA LEU A 116 19.82 -3.49 -3.06
C LEU A 116 20.13 -3.03 -4.49
N VAL A 117 19.36 -3.53 -5.44
CA VAL A 117 19.44 -3.14 -6.86
C VAL A 117 18.07 -2.72 -7.35
N PRO A 118 17.96 -1.76 -8.28
CA PRO A 118 16.70 -1.39 -8.88
C PRO A 118 16.17 -2.58 -9.70
N ILE A 119 14.94 -3.00 -9.41
CA ILE A 119 14.25 -4.11 -10.09
C ILE A 119 13.17 -3.56 -11.01
N SER A 120 12.37 -2.63 -10.51
CA SER A 120 11.29 -2.02 -11.27
C SER A 120 11.16 -0.54 -10.97
N ARG A 121 10.49 0.16 -11.88
CA ARG A 121 10.10 1.56 -11.70
C ARG A 121 8.68 1.76 -12.17
N THR A 122 7.97 2.65 -11.47
CA THR A 122 6.68 3.14 -11.89
C THR A 122 6.83 4.59 -12.31
N ILE A 123 6.56 4.89 -13.55
CA ILE A 123 6.56 6.25 -14.11
C ILE A 123 5.13 6.77 -14.03
N MET A 124 4.96 8.00 -13.57
CA MET A 124 3.65 8.62 -13.35
C MET A 124 3.53 9.91 -14.13
N ASP A 125 2.38 10.07 -14.79
CA ASP A 125 2.00 11.28 -15.50
C ASP A 125 0.67 11.79 -14.97
N ARG A 126 0.70 13.01 -14.38
CA ARG A 126 -0.48 13.67 -13.85
C ARG A 126 -1.27 14.30 -14.99
N VAL A 127 -2.43 13.73 -15.29
CA VAL A 127 -3.36 14.24 -16.29
C VAL A 127 -4.25 15.35 -15.70
N SER A 128 -4.66 15.21 -14.44
CA SER A 128 -5.50 16.16 -13.72
C SER A 128 -5.42 15.92 -12.21
N ASP A 129 -6.09 16.78 -11.40
CA ASP A 129 -6.21 16.58 -9.96
C ASP A 129 -6.93 15.28 -9.57
N LYS A 130 -7.61 14.63 -10.52
CA LYS A 130 -8.38 13.41 -10.30
C LYS A 130 -7.84 12.20 -11.03
N GLN A 131 -6.77 12.35 -11.81
CA GLN A 131 -6.22 11.25 -12.61
C GLN A 131 -4.72 11.34 -12.75
N VAL A 132 -4.06 10.24 -12.45
CA VAL A 132 -2.65 10.00 -12.73
C VAL A 132 -2.54 8.73 -13.56
N ASN A 133 -1.95 8.83 -14.75
CA ASN A 133 -1.57 7.66 -15.54
C ASN A 133 -0.25 7.10 -15.02
N PHE A 134 -0.03 5.82 -15.19
CA PHE A 134 1.20 5.19 -14.80
C PHE A 134 1.62 4.06 -15.75
N GLU A 135 2.93 3.84 -15.81
CA GLU A 135 3.56 2.70 -16.50
C GLU A 135 4.48 1.99 -15.52
N VAL A 136 4.42 0.66 -15.47
CA VAL A 136 5.31 -0.15 -14.64
C VAL A 136 6.31 -0.87 -15.54
N TRP A 137 7.58 -0.61 -15.25
CA TRP A 137 8.73 -1.15 -15.98
C TRP A 137 9.54 -2.07 -15.06
N GLU A 138 9.91 -3.23 -15.56
CA GLU A 138 10.79 -4.18 -14.87
C GLU A 138 11.91 -4.58 -15.82
N TYR A 139 13.17 -4.38 -15.41
CA TYR A 139 14.36 -4.65 -16.23
C TYR A 139 14.25 -4.08 -17.66
N GLU A 140 13.89 -2.80 -17.78
CA GLU A 140 13.70 -2.08 -19.05
C GLU A 140 12.57 -2.62 -19.97
N GLN A 141 11.68 -3.45 -19.44
CA GLN A 141 10.49 -3.94 -20.15
C GLN A 141 9.24 -3.39 -19.48
N MET A 142 8.37 -2.76 -20.24
CA MET A 142 7.06 -2.34 -19.78
C MET A 142 6.21 -3.57 -19.49
N ARG A 143 5.72 -3.71 -18.27
CA ARG A 143 4.93 -4.85 -17.81
C ARG A 143 3.45 -4.59 -17.92
N TYR A 144 3.03 -3.44 -17.48
CA TYR A 144 1.66 -2.98 -17.58
C TYR A 144 1.58 -1.47 -17.42
N GLU A 145 0.46 -0.93 -17.84
CA GLU A 145 0.11 0.48 -17.71
C GLU A 145 -1.27 0.61 -17.09
N GLY A 146 -1.64 1.82 -16.70
CA GLY A 146 -2.95 2.07 -16.16
C GLY A 146 -3.19 3.51 -15.75
N ALA A 147 -4.28 3.70 -15.01
CA ALA A 147 -4.64 4.99 -14.45
C ALA A 147 -5.20 4.85 -13.04
N THR A 148 -4.83 5.77 -12.16
CA THR A 148 -5.38 5.93 -10.82
C THR A 148 -6.32 7.12 -10.83
N TYR A 149 -7.53 6.93 -10.31
CA TYR A 149 -8.56 7.95 -10.19
C TYR A 149 -8.78 8.29 -8.72
N TYR A 150 -8.99 9.59 -8.46
CA TYR A 150 -9.14 10.13 -7.11
C TYR A 150 -10.53 10.70 -6.90
N ASP A 151 -11.04 10.52 -5.68
CA ASP A 151 -12.27 11.17 -5.25
C ASP A 151 -12.06 12.67 -4.99
N SER A 152 -13.13 13.37 -4.62
CA SER A 152 -13.08 14.82 -4.31
C SER A 152 -12.26 15.18 -3.06
N LYS A 153 -11.81 14.18 -2.30
CA LYS A 153 -10.96 14.32 -1.11
C LYS A 153 -9.51 13.93 -1.37
N GLY A 154 -9.15 13.63 -2.63
CA GLY A 154 -7.79 13.22 -3.03
C GLY A 154 -7.44 11.77 -2.64
N ARG A 155 -8.43 10.91 -2.30
CA ARG A 155 -8.20 9.51 -1.99
C ARG A 155 -8.38 8.68 -3.26
N VAL A 156 -7.63 7.59 -3.38
CA VAL A 156 -7.77 6.66 -4.51
C VAL A 156 -9.18 6.06 -4.52
N ASP A 157 -9.99 6.43 -5.50
CA ASP A 157 -11.34 5.90 -5.72
C ASP A 157 -11.28 4.56 -6.44
N ARG A 158 -10.57 4.54 -7.58
CA ARG A 158 -10.35 3.33 -8.35
C ARG A 158 -9.03 3.37 -9.10
N GLN A 159 -8.58 2.19 -9.50
CA GLN A 159 -7.42 2.01 -10.35
C GLN A 159 -7.77 1.08 -11.51
N VAL A 160 -7.41 1.48 -12.72
CA VAL A 160 -7.55 0.67 -13.94
C VAL A 160 -6.16 0.23 -14.36
N GLN A 161 -5.99 -1.05 -14.63
CA GLN A 161 -4.72 -1.64 -15.08
C GLN A 161 -4.95 -2.45 -16.35
N VAL A 162 -4.04 -2.36 -17.29
CA VAL A 162 -4.01 -3.20 -18.47
C VAL A 162 -2.83 -4.16 -18.37
N VAL A 163 -3.11 -5.41 -18.05
CA VAL A 163 -2.13 -6.47 -17.87
C VAL A 163 -2.32 -7.53 -18.95
N ASN A 164 -1.33 -7.72 -19.83
CA ASN A 164 -1.42 -8.66 -20.95
C ASN A 164 -2.68 -8.46 -21.82
N GLY A 165 -3.06 -7.20 -22.07
CA GLY A 165 -4.24 -6.84 -22.85
C GLY A 165 -5.58 -7.05 -22.14
N ARG A 166 -5.58 -7.44 -20.86
CA ARG A 166 -6.78 -7.51 -20.01
C ARG A 166 -6.86 -6.28 -19.12
N GLU A 167 -8.00 -5.62 -19.15
CA GLU A 167 -8.31 -4.54 -18.23
C GLU A 167 -8.84 -5.11 -16.92
N VAL A 168 -8.26 -4.68 -15.81
CA VAL A 168 -8.69 -4.99 -14.45
C VAL A 168 -8.96 -3.68 -13.74
N MET A 169 -10.13 -3.55 -13.17
CA MET A 169 -10.51 -2.38 -12.38
C MET A 169 -10.55 -2.75 -10.89
N VAL A 170 -9.89 -1.95 -10.06
CA VAL A 170 -9.86 -2.11 -8.61
C VAL A 170 -10.51 -0.90 -7.96
N HIS A 171 -11.48 -1.12 -7.13
CA HIS A 171 -12.25 -0.08 -6.43
C HIS A 171 -11.89 -0.03 -4.96
N ASN A 172 -11.83 1.17 -4.40
CA ASN A 172 -11.67 1.44 -3.00
C ASN A 172 -12.95 2.05 -2.42
N VAL A 173 -13.49 1.47 -1.38
CA VAL A 173 -14.68 1.97 -0.68
C VAL A 173 -14.30 2.57 0.66
N TYR A 174 -14.76 3.77 0.93
CA TYR A 174 -14.45 4.49 2.17
C TYR A 174 -15.70 4.79 2.99
N GLU A 175 -15.61 4.58 4.30
CA GLU A 175 -16.59 5.05 5.28
C GLU A 175 -15.89 5.89 6.35
N LYS A 176 -16.44 7.09 6.65
CA LYS A 176 -15.88 8.03 7.65
C LYS A 176 -14.38 8.34 7.46
N GLY A 177 -13.89 8.26 6.22
CA GLY A 177 -12.48 8.52 5.88
C GLY A 177 -11.56 7.29 5.97
N LEU A 178 -12.05 6.15 6.41
CA LEU A 178 -11.32 4.89 6.47
C LEU A 178 -11.66 4.01 5.26
N LEU A 179 -10.67 3.35 4.70
CA LEU A 179 -10.83 2.37 3.64
C LEU A 179 -11.47 1.10 4.22
N ILE A 180 -12.71 0.80 3.85
CA ILE A 180 -13.44 -0.34 4.43
C ILE A 180 -13.53 -1.56 3.51
N GLU A 181 -13.30 -1.38 2.21
CA GLU A 181 -13.31 -2.46 1.23
C GLU A 181 -12.43 -2.12 0.03
N ILE A 182 -11.79 -3.13 -0.52
CA ILE A 182 -11.19 -3.13 -1.87
C ILE A 182 -11.80 -4.30 -2.63
N TYR A 183 -12.26 -4.08 -3.85
CA TYR A 183 -12.75 -5.16 -4.71
C TYR A 183 -12.29 -4.98 -6.15
N GLN A 184 -12.21 -6.08 -6.89
CA GLN A 184 -11.98 -6.06 -8.34
C GLN A 184 -13.32 -6.12 -9.07
N GLU A 185 -13.36 -5.45 -10.21
CA GLU A 185 -14.49 -5.50 -11.14
C GLU A 185 -13.97 -5.91 -12.51
N GLU A 186 -14.59 -6.94 -13.06
CA GLU A 186 -14.33 -7.39 -14.42
C GLU A 186 -15.08 -6.49 -15.42
N LYS A 187 -14.69 -6.54 -16.68
CA LYS A 187 -15.27 -5.71 -17.75
C LYS A 187 -16.79 -5.86 -17.92
N ASP A 188 -17.35 -6.99 -17.52
CA ASP A 188 -18.80 -7.26 -17.55
C ASP A 188 -19.55 -6.76 -16.30
N GLY A 189 -18.84 -6.11 -15.36
CA GLY A 189 -19.39 -5.63 -14.10
C GLY A 189 -19.42 -6.66 -12.97
N THR A 190 -18.90 -7.86 -13.20
CA THR A 190 -18.83 -8.89 -12.17
C THR A 190 -17.80 -8.52 -11.12
N ARG A 191 -18.21 -8.49 -9.85
CA ARG A 191 -17.29 -8.29 -8.72
C ARG A 191 -16.57 -9.59 -8.37
N SER A 192 -15.26 -9.50 -8.22
CA SER A 192 -14.41 -10.61 -7.78
C SER A 192 -13.43 -10.14 -6.72
N ALA A 193 -12.92 -11.08 -5.91
CA ALA A 193 -11.83 -10.86 -4.96
C ALA A 193 -12.00 -9.59 -4.11
N ALA A 194 -12.93 -9.59 -3.15
CA ALA A 194 -13.08 -8.52 -2.18
C ALA A 194 -12.17 -8.72 -0.96
N GLN A 195 -11.55 -7.62 -0.48
CA GLN A 195 -10.97 -7.52 0.86
C GLN A 195 -11.76 -6.50 1.65
N GLN A 196 -12.13 -6.85 2.87
CA GLN A 196 -12.82 -5.96 3.78
C GLN A 196 -11.95 -5.64 4.98
N TYR A 197 -12.12 -4.44 5.51
CA TYR A 197 -11.32 -3.94 6.62
C TYR A 197 -12.18 -3.54 7.80
N GLU A 198 -11.66 -3.78 8.99
CA GLU A 198 -12.21 -3.34 10.26
C GLU A 198 -11.10 -2.74 11.11
N TYR A 199 -11.39 -1.71 11.88
CA TYR A 199 -10.39 -0.98 12.63
C TYR A 199 -10.69 -1.11 14.13
N GLY A 200 -9.76 -1.70 14.87
CA GLY A 200 -9.91 -2.01 16.29
C GLY A 200 -9.23 -1.03 17.24
N GLY A 201 -8.32 -0.18 16.77
CA GLY A 201 -7.58 0.75 17.62
C GLY A 201 -7.21 2.04 16.91
N PHE A 202 -7.11 3.13 17.71
CA PHE A 202 -6.69 4.44 17.22
C PHE A 202 -5.79 5.12 18.26
N ASP A 203 -4.81 5.89 17.78
CA ASP A 203 -3.99 6.74 18.62
C ASP A 203 -4.69 8.06 19.00
N GLN A 204 -4.03 8.90 19.78
CA GLN A 204 -4.56 10.19 20.23
C GLN A 204 -4.77 11.22 19.09
N LYS A 205 -4.15 11.01 17.93
CA LYS A 205 -4.34 11.85 16.72
C LYS A 205 -5.47 11.32 15.83
N GLY A 206 -6.03 10.15 16.17
CA GLY A 206 -7.07 9.46 15.41
C GLY A 206 -6.51 8.70 14.21
N ASN A 207 -5.25 8.30 14.22
CA ASN A 207 -4.67 7.35 13.30
C ASN A 207 -4.95 5.93 13.79
N TRP A 208 -5.34 5.05 12.89
CA TRP A 208 -5.58 3.67 13.28
C TRP A 208 -4.27 2.96 13.66
N THR A 209 -4.34 2.11 14.67
CA THR A 209 -3.24 1.31 15.20
C THR A 209 -3.45 -0.20 15.06
N LEU A 210 -4.71 -0.62 14.83
CA LEU A 210 -5.08 -2.00 14.51
C LEU A 210 -6.07 -2.01 13.35
N ARG A 211 -5.79 -2.85 12.35
CA ARG A 211 -6.67 -3.13 11.22
C ARG A 211 -6.78 -4.64 11.02
N LEU A 212 -7.99 -5.14 10.99
CA LEU A 212 -8.31 -6.52 10.65
C LEU A 212 -8.64 -6.61 9.17
N VAL A 213 -8.16 -7.64 8.49
CA VAL A 213 -8.34 -7.88 7.07
C VAL A 213 -9.13 -9.17 6.89
N TYR A 214 -10.22 -9.07 6.16
CA TYR A 214 -11.09 -10.20 5.81
C TYR A 214 -11.08 -10.40 4.32
N SER A 215 -11.07 -11.66 3.84
CA SER A 215 -11.24 -12.00 2.44
C SER A 215 -12.68 -12.44 2.16
N GLY A 216 -13.17 -12.07 0.98
CA GLY A 216 -14.53 -12.38 0.55
C GLY A 216 -15.58 -11.39 1.05
N ASN A 217 -16.85 -11.78 0.94
CA ASN A 217 -17.98 -10.89 1.18
C ASN A 217 -18.48 -10.91 2.63
N GLU A 218 -18.00 -11.83 3.46
CA GLU A 218 -18.46 -12.02 4.84
C GLU A 218 -17.30 -11.85 5.83
N LYS A 219 -17.50 -11.02 6.86
CA LYS A 219 -16.54 -10.79 7.93
C LYS A 219 -16.69 -11.82 9.05
N ILE A 220 -16.43 -13.09 8.76
CA ILE A 220 -16.57 -14.16 9.76
C ILE A 220 -15.32 -14.26 10.63
N LYS A 221 -14.17 -14.39 9.98
CA LYS A 221 -12.86 -14.48 10.62
C LYS A 221 -11.85 -13.67 9.83
N PRO A 222 -11.09 -12.75 10.44
CA PRO A 222 -10.03 -12.06 9.74
C PRO A 222 -8.93 -13.05 9.38
N GLU A 223 -8.33 -12.85 8.21
CA GLU A 223 -7.15 -13.60 7.76
C GLU A 223 -5.87 -13.00 8.31
N LEU A 224 -5.89 -11.70 8.59
CA LEU A 224 -4.72 -10.96 9.00
C LEU A 224 -5.10 -9.84 9.97
N ALA A 225 -4.26 -9.59 10.96
CA ALA A 225 -4.28 -8.42 11.80
C ALA A 225 -3.04 -7.57 11.49
N ILE A 226 -3.23 -6.29 11.17
CA ILE A 226 -2.13 -5.35 10.92
C ILE A 226 -2.09 -4.37 12.07
N THR A 227 -0.95 -4.30 12.76
CA THR A 227 -0.69 -3.28 13.78
C THR A 227 0.21 -2.20 13.22
N ARG A 228 0.06 -0.98 13.75
CA ARG A 228 0.83 0.18 13.32
C ARG A 228 1.39 0.92 14.53
N GLU A 229 2.70 1.16 14.50
CA GLU A 229 3.42 2.07 15.40
C GLU A 229 3.72 3.36 14.66
N ILE A 230 3.40 4.53 15.24
CA ILE A 230 3.53 5.83 14.59
C ILE A 230 4.39 6.75 15.43
N ILE A 231 5.39 7.37 14.80
CA ILE A 231 6.27 8.37 15.41
C ILE A 231 6.00 9.73 14.76
N TYR A 232 5.90 10.76 15.57
CA TYR A 232 5.62 12.13 15.17
C TYR A 232 6.86 13.02 15.32
N TYR A 233 6.90 14.12 14.54
CA TYR A 233 7.87 15.20 14.73
C TYR A 233 7.64 15.97 16.03
#